data_1c906f70fd8e67b0fa2546de6696e20d
#
_entry.id   1c906f70fd8e67b0fa2546de6696e20d
#
_cell.length_a   1.000
_cell.length_b   1.000
_cell.length_c   1.000
_cell.angle_alpha   90.00
_cell.angle_beta   90.00
_cell.angle_gamma   90.00
#
_symmetry.space_group_name_H-M   'P 1'
#
loop_
_entity.id
_entity.type
_entity.pdbx_description
1 polymer ?
#
loop_
_entity_poly.entity_id
_entity_poly.type
_entity_poly.pdbx_seq_one_letter_code
_entity_poly.pdbx_strand_id
1 'polypeptide(L)'
;MNATVATSQGESALVLETHGLLKRFGGITATDKVSLKVMRGARHALIGPNGAGKTTLINLLTGVLEPTAGRITLNGEDITKVPAHRRVHRGMVRTFQINQLFADLTPLESLALVVSTQLGHSARWWRPLGRDPRVAAQCDVLLRQFRLDDVMERKTNVLPYGKRRLLEIALAIACKPSVLLLDEPVAGVPEGERQEIFDSINALPADVSILLIEHDMDLVFNFARSVSVLVNGAVFAEGDVASISNDPRVRAVYLGELKEGAHG
;
A
#
# COMPACT_ATOMS: atom_id res chain seq x y z
N MET A 1 -27.60 22.63 -38.19
CA MET A 1 -26.29 22.63 -37.51
C MET A 1 -26.48 21.95 -36.17
N ASN A 2 -26.29 20.64 -36.11
CA ASN A 2 -26.38 19.86 -34.88
C ASN A 2 -24.98 19.70 -34.31
N ALA A 3 -24.72 20.36 -33.20
CA ALA A 3 -23.51 20.15 -32.44
C ALA A 3 -23.70 18.89 -31.56
N THR A 4 -23.04 17.82 -31.95
CA THR A 4 -22.93 16.59 -31.16
C THR A 4 -22.09 16.90 -29.94
N VAL A 5 -22.71 16.97 -28.77
CA VAL A 5 -22.01 17.03 -27.47
C VAL A 5 -21.45 15.63 -27.24
N ALA A 6 -20.15 15.49 -27.43
CA ALA A 6 -19.42 14.30 -27.02
C ALA A 6 -19.35 14.28 -25.49
N THR A 7 -20.16 13.43 -24.87
CA THR A 7 -20.03 13.05 -23.47
C THR A 7 -18.70 12.30 -23.30
N SER A 8 -17.68 12.98 -22.79
CA SER A 8 -16.48 12.35 -22.28
C SER A 8 -16.86 11.54 -21.02
N GLN A 9 -17.15 10.26 -21.19
CA GLN A 9 -17.13 9.31 -20.09
C GLN A 9 -15.70 9.31 -19.55
N GLY A 10 -15.53 9.71 -18.28
CA GLY A 10 -14.24 9.82 -17.65
C GLY A 10 -13.50 8.47 -17.69
N GLU A 11 -12.52 8.37 -18.56
CA GLU A 11 -11.49 7.35 -18.46
C GLU A 11 -10.87 7.51 -17.06
N SER A 12 -11.13 6.53 -16.18
CA SER A 12 -10.47 6.50 -14.87
C SER A 12 -8.97 6.36 -15.14
N ALA A 13 -8.25 7.47 -14.96
CA ALA A 13 -6.84 7.54 -15.31
C ALA A 13 -6.03 6.50 -14.53
N LEU A 14 -5.17 5.77 -15.22
CA LEU A 14 -4.20 4.87 -14.60
C LEU A 14 -3.28 5.67 -13.68
N VAL A 15 -3.09 5.19 -12.45
CA VAL A 15 -2.20 5.82 -11.47
C VAL A 15 -0.86 5.11 -11.38
N LEU A 16 -0.86 3.78 -11.51
CA LEU A 16 0.34 2.95 -11.47
C LEU A 16 0.27 1.90 -12.57
N GLU A 17 1.35 1.78 -13.34
CA GLU A 17 1.50 0.72 -14.33
C GLU A 17 2.89 0.09 -14.25
N THR A 18 2.95 -1.20 -14.55
CA THR A 18 4.20 -1.89 -14.85
C THR A 18 4.13 -2.49 -16.26
N HIS A 19 5.24 -2.44 -16.99
CA HIS A 19 5.32 -2.94 -18.34
C HIS A 19 6.44 -3.98 -18.43
N GLY A 20 6.09 -5.26 -18.47
CA GLY A 20 7.02 -6.37 -18.62
C GLY A 20 8.10 -6.41 -17.53
N LEU A 21 7.73 -6.14 -16.27
CA LEU A 21 8.67 -5.98 -15.17
C LEU A 21 9.35 -7.30 -14.83
N LEU A 22 10.66 -7.36 -15.03
CA LEU A 22 11.50 -8.54 -14.83
C LEU A 22 12.51 -8.29 -13.72
N LYS A 23 12.66 -9.25 -12.82
CA LYS A 23 13.77 -9.29 -11.85
C LYS A 23 14.38 -10.67 -11.78
N ARG A 24 15.70 -10.71 -11.97
CA ARG A 24 16.51 -11.92 -11.81
C ARG A 24 17.54 -11.73 -10.71
N PHE A 25 17.76 -12.78 -9.94
CA PHE A 25 18.82 -12.91 -8.95
C PHE A 25 19.67 -14.12 -9.35
N GLY A 26 20.77 -13.88 -10.06
CA GLY A 26 21.53 -14.95 -10.68
C GLY A 26 20.68 -15.79 -11.64
N GLY A 27 20.55 -17.08 -11.36
CA GLY A 27 19.72 -18.00 -12.16
C GLY A 27 18.22 -17.98 -11.83
N ILE A 28 17.79 -17.28 -10.76
CA ILE A 28 16.40 -17.28 -10.30
C ILE A 28 15.66 -16.08 -10.87
N THR A 29 14.52 -16.32 -11.53
CA THR A 29 13.61 -15.26 -11.98
C THR A 29 12.52 -15.07 -10.90
N ALA A 30 12.59 -13.94 -10.19
CA ALA A 30 11.66 -13.65 -9.09
C ALA A 30 10.40 -12.89 -9.55
N THR A 31 10.51 -12.07 -10.62
CA THR A 31 9.35 -11.56 -11.38
C THR A 31 9.61 -11.77 -12.86
N ASP A 32 8.62 -12.24 -13.61
CA ASP A 32 8.72 -12.55 -15.02
C ASP A 32 7.69 -11.75 -15.83
N LYS A 33 8.16 -10.67 -16.44
CA LYS A 33 7.40 -9.79 -17.33
C LYS A 33 6.06 -9.31 -16.74
N VAL A 34 6.03 -9.00 -15.44
CA VAL A 34 4.82 -8.54 -14.77
C VAL A 34 4.34 -7.23 -15.36
N SER A 35 3.10 -7.23 -15.87
CA SER A 35 2.38 -6.05 -16.33
C SER A 35 1.13 -5.89 -15.47
N LEU A 36 1.13 -4.89 -14.59
CA LEU A 36 0.05 -4.59 -13.64
C LEU A 36 -0.50 -3.20 -13.94
N LYS A 37 -1.80 -3.03 -13.83
CA LYS A 37 -2.48 -1.74 -13.98
C LYS A 37 -3.32 -1.44 -12.76
N VAL A 38 -3.07 -0.28 -12.12
CA VAL A 38 -3.87 0.20 -11.00
C VAL A 38 -4.53 1.51 -11.41
N MET A 39 -5.86 1.52 -11.34
CA MET A 39 -6.65 2.72 -11.65
C MET A 39 -6.63 3.70 -10.46
N ARG A 40 -6.84 4.98 -10.73
CA ARG A 40 -6.99 5.98 -9.66
C ARG A 40 -8.18 5.64 -8.77
N GLY A 41 -7.97 5.69 -7.46
CA GLY A 41 -8.98 5.32 -6.46
C GLY A 41 -9.27 3.81 -6.37
N ALA A 42 -8.48 2.96 -7.04
CA ALA A 42 -8.68 1.52 -6.98
C ALA A 42 -8.47 0.95 -5.57
N ARG A 43 -9.26 -0.05 -5.25
CA ARG A 43 -9.05 -1.00 -4.16
C ARG A 43 -8.60 -2.31 -4.81
N HIS A 44 -7.31 -2.43 -5.06
CA HIS A 44 -6.71 -3.55 -5.79
C HIS A 44 -5.97 -4.47 -4.83
N ALA A 45 -6.21 -5.78 -4.93
CA ALA A 45 -5.45 -6.77 -4.17
C ALA A 45 -4.45 -7.50 -5.07
N LEU A 46 -3.26 -7.73 -4.54
CA LEU A 46 -2.24 -8.60 -5.12
C LEU A 46 -2.11 -9.83 -4.22
N ILE A 47 -2.55 -10.96 -4.71
CA ILE A 47 -2.52 -12.23 -4.00
C ILE A 47 -1.62 -13.23 -4.71
N GLY A 48 -1.34 -14.34 -4.07
CA GLY A 48 -0.54 -15.44 -4.63
C GLY A 48 0.14 -16.23 -3.53
N PRO A 49 0.59 -17.44 -3.84
CA PRO A 49 1.25 -18.34 -2.90
C PRO A 49 2.56 -17.77 -2.35
N ASN A 50 3.10 -18.42 -1.32
CA ASN A 50 4.42 -18.10 -0.80
C ASN A 50 5.47 -18.34 -1.90
N GLY A 51 6.44 -17.43 -2.01
CA GLY A 51 7.42 -17.49 -3.10
C GLY A 51 6.92 -17.04 -4.47
N ALA A 52 5.66 -16.60 -4.63
CA ALA A 52 5.11 -16.13 -5.91
C ALA A 52 5.79 -14.87 -6.47
N GLY A 53 6.63 -14.18 -5.69
CA GLY A 53 7.31 -12.97 -6.12
C GLY A 53 6.66 -11.66 -5.64
N LYS A 54 5.62 -11.71 -4.79
CA LYS A 54 4.89 -10.53 -4.28
C LYS A 54 5.82 -9.51 -3.63
N THR A 55 6.64 -9.93 -2.67
CA THR A 55 7.61 -9.06 -1.97
C THR A 55 8.62 -8.47 -2.94
N THR A 56 9.09 -9.25 -3.92
CA THR A 56 10.00 -8.73 -4.96
C THR A 56 9.31 -7.66 -5.80
N LEU A 57 8.07 -7.90 -6.24
CA LEU A 57 7.29 -6.92 -7.00
C LEU A 57 7.11 -5.61 -6.22
N ILE A 58 6.74 -5.69 -4.93
CA ILE A 58 6.60 -4.51 -4.08
C ILE A 58 7.92 -3.75 -3.96
N ASN A 59 9.03 -4.46 -3.74
CA ASN A 59 10.34 -3.84 -3.64
C ASN A 59 10.78 -3.16 -4.96
N LEU A 60 10.37 -3.69 -6.10
CA LEU A 60 10.54 -3.04 -7.40
C LEU A 60 9.68 -1.78 -7.52
N LEU A 61 8.39 -1.85 -7.15
CA LEU A 61 7.47 -0.72 -7.18
C LEU A 61 7.94 0.42 -6.26
N THR A 62 8.44 0.07 -5.08
CA THR A 62 8.92 1.07 -4.10
C THR A 62 10.34 1.59 -4.37
N GLY A 63 11.08 0.99 -5.31
CA GLY A 63 12.46 1.39 -5.62
C GLY A 63 13.50 0.92 -4.62
N VAL A 64 13.15 -0.04 -3.77
CA VAL A 64 14.11 -0.78 -2.92
C VAL A 64 14.97 -1.71 -3.76
N LEU A 65 14.38 -2.26 -4.84
CA LEU A 65 15.09 -3.05 -5.86
C LEU A 65 14.97 -2.37 -7.22
N GLU A 66 16.03 -2.50 -8.02
CA GLU A 66 15.99 -2.13 -9.44
C GLU A 66 15.56 -3.31 -10.29
N PRO A 67 14.69 -3.13 -11.30
CA PRO A 67 14.33 -4.17 -12.23
C PRO A 67 15.50 -4.55 -13.14
N THR A 68 15.57 -5.81 -13.57
CA THR A 68 16.48 -6.28 -14.60
C THR A 68 16.05 -5.79 -15.97
N ALA A 69 14.73 -5.71 -16.21
CA ALA A 69 14.11 -5.17 -17.41
C ALA A 69 12.67 -4.73 -17.11
N GLY A 70 12.06 -4.01 -18.04
CA GLY A 70 10.72 -3.47 -17.92
C GLY A 70 10.70 -2.05 -17.38
N ARG A 71 9.48 -1.50 -17.16
CA ARG A 71 9.26 -0.11 -16.80
C ARG A 71 8.15 0.00 -15.76
N ILE A 72 8.26 1.03 -14.91
CA ILE A 72 7.25 1.40 -13.90
C ILE A 72 6.87 2.85 -14.14
N THR A 73 5.56 3.13 -14.29
CA THR A 73 5.05 4.49 -14.38
C THR A 73 4.10 4.79 -13.23
N LEU A 74 4.20 6.00 -12.69
CA LEU A 74 3.33 6.54 -11.65
C LEU A 74 2.77 7.88 -12.13
N ASN A 75 1.44 8.02 -12.17
CA ASN A 75 0.77 9.20 -12.73
C ASN A 75 1.27 9.57 -14.14
N GLY A 76 1.59 8.56 -14.97
CA GLY A 76 2.15 8.74 -16.31
C GLY A 76 3.66 9.04 -16.38
N GLU A 77 4.32 9.30 -15.25
CA GLU A 77 5.77 9.52 -15.20
C GLU A 77 6.54 8.20 -15.05
N ASP A 78 7.64 8.05 -15.77
CA ASP A 78 8.55 6.92 -15.59
C ASP A 78 9.34 7.08 -14.28
N ILE A 79 9.11 6.14 -13.34
CA ILE A 79 9.79 6.11 -12.05
C ILE A 79 10.76 4.94 -11.93
N THR A 80 11.05 4.21 -13.00
CA THR A 80 11.82 2.96 -12.98
C THR A 80 13.16 3.11 -12.27
N LYS A 81 13.88 4.20 -12.53
CA LYS A 81 15.19 4.49 -11.93
C LYS A 81 15.12 5.51 -10.78
N VAL A 82 13.93 5.89 -10.35
CA VAL A 82 13.77 6.84 -9.25
C VAL A 82 13.99 6.12 -7.92
N PRO A 83 14.90 6.61 -7.06
CA PRO A 83 15.17 5.98 -5.76
C PRO A 83 13.98 6.08 -4.80
N ALA A 84 13.87 5.13 -3.86
CA ALA A 84 12.73 4.95 -2.97
C ALA A 84 12.26 6.24 -2.28
N HIS A 85 13.19 7.00 -1.67
CA HIS A 85 12.83 8.23 -0.96
C HIS A 85 12.19 9.30 -1.87
N ARG A 86 12.57 9.34 -3.16
CA ARG A 86 11.96 10.26 -4.13
C ARG A 86 10.61 9.77 -4.64
N ARG A 87 10.35 8.45 -4.62
CA ARG A 87 9.03 7.89 -4.99
C ARG A 87 7.97 8.28 -3.97
N VAL A 88 8.33 8.35 -2.68
CA VAL A 88 7.41 8.86 -1.64
C VAL A 88 6.95 10.28 -1.96
N HIS A 89 7.86 11.18 -2.33
CA HIS A 89 7.51 12.56 -2.74
C HIS A 89 6.68 12.65 -4.02
N ARG A 90 6.66 11.57 -4.83
CA ARG A 90 5.81 11.47 -6.03
C ARG A 90 4.46 10.80 -5.74
N GLY A 91 4.20 10.42 -4.49
CA GLY A 91 2.95 9.85 -4.06
C GLY A 91 2.89 8.33 -4.05
N MET A 92 4.03 7.62 -4.18
CA MET A 92 4.12 6.17 -3.96
C MET A 92 4.54 5.91 -2.53
N VAL A 93 3.63 5.50 -1.65
CA VAL A 93 3.92 5.24 -0.24
C VAL A 93 3.62 3.78 0.09
N ARG A 94 4.50 3.16 0.86
CA ARG A 94 4.30 1.82 1.42
C ARG A 94 4.25 1.92 2.94
N THR A 95 3.33 1.20 3.58
CA THR A 95 3.39 0.98 5.02
C THR A 95 4.63 0.12 5.31
N PHE A 96 5.38 0.54 6.33
CA PHE A 96 6.57 -0.18 6.77
C PHE A 96 6.17 -1.26 7.78
N GLN A 97 7.10 -2.18 8.09
CA GLN A 97 6.93 -3.05 9.24
C GLN A 97 7.05 -2.24 10.53
N ILE A 98 6.25 -2.57 11.54
CA ILE A 98 6.14 -1.87 12.85
C ILE A 98 7.51 -1.52 13.48
N ASN A 99 8.53 -2.29 13.19
CA ASN A 99 9.89 -2.07 13.71
C ASN A 99 10.58 -0.79 13.20
N GLN A 100 9.96 -0.05 12.30
CA GLN A 100 10.50 1.20 11.75
C GLN A 100 9.85 2.46 12.33
N LEU A 101 8.88 2.31 13.23
CA LEU A 101 8.34 3.44 13.98
C LEU A 101 9.38 3.97 14.97
N PHE A 102 9.39 5.30 15.14
CA PHE A 102 10.24 5.92 16.14
C PHE A 102 9.75 5.57 17.55
N ALA A 103 10.42 4.63 18.20
CA ALA A 103 10.01 4.03 19.48
C ALA A 103 9.82 5.06 20.60
N ASP A 104 10.64 6.10 20.61
CA ASP A 104 10.67 7.15 21.63
C ASP A 104 9.76 8.34 21.36
N LEU A 105 9.22 8.45 20.15
CA LEU A 105 8.25 9.49 19.80
C LEU A 105 6.83 9.03 20.13
N THR A 106 5.97 10.00 20.39
CA THR A 106 4.53 9.79 20.53
C THR A 106 3.86 9.79 19.13
N PRO A 107 2.62 9.28 18.98
CA PRO A 107 1.85 9.42 17.75
C PRO A 107 1.74 10.87 17.27
N LEU A 108 1.47 11.79 18.18
CA LEU A 108 1.37 13.23 17.87
C LEU A 108 2.69 13.77 17.31
N GLU A 109 3.83 13.47 17.96
CA GLU A 109 5.14 13.91 17.50
C GLU A 109 5.51 13.31 16.14
N SER A 110 5.24 12.02 15.95
CA SER A 110 5.51 11.30 14.70
C SER A 110 4.70 11.89 13.52
N LEU A 111 3.40 12.14 13.73
CA LEU A 111 2.54 12.76 12.74
C LEU A 111 2.97 14.21 12.46
N ALA A 112 3.32 14.98 13.50
CA ALA A 112 3.75 16.37 13.35
C ALA A 112 5.03 16.48 12.49
N LEU A 113 5.97 15.55 12.62
CA LEU A 113 7.17 15.50 11.78
C LEU A 113 6.81 15.30 10.30
N VAL A 114 5.97 14.31 9.99
CA VAL A 114 5.57 14.02 8.61
C VAL A 114 4.76 15.16 8.01
N VAL A 115 3.74 15.65 8.73
CA VAL A 115 2.88 16.76 8.27
C VAL A 115 3.70 18.04 8.06
N SER A 116 4.63 18.37 8.95
CA SER A 116 5.52 19.53 8.79
C SER A 116 6.39 19.41 7.55
N THR A 117 6.91 18.21 7.26
CA THR A 117 7.70 17.95 6.06
C THR A 117 6.86 18.14 4.80
N GLN A 118 5.61 17.65 4.79
CA GLN A 118 4.69 17.81 3.66
C GLN A 118 4.29 19.27 3.42
N LEU A 119 4.24 20.11 4.46
CA LEU A 119 3.99 21.55 4.35
C LEU A 119 5.25 22.38 4.00
N GLY A 120 6.38 21.70 3.69
CA GLY A 120 7.61 22.36 3.28
C GLY A 120 8.41 23.01 4.42
N HIS A 121 8.12 22.65 5.67
CA HIS A 121 8.79 23.21 6.85
C HIS A 121 10.12 22.48 7.20
N SER A 122 10.52 21.48 6.45
CA SER A 122 11.72 20.69 6.69
C SER A 122 13.04 21.49 6.77
N ALA A 123 13.07 22.69 6.17
CA ALA A 123 14.24 23.59 6.21
C ALA A 123 14.30 24.48 7.46
N ARG A 124 13.30 24.43 8.36
CA ARG A 124 13.20 25.31 9.53
C ARG A 124 13.24 24.53 10.84
N TRP A 125 14.24 23.69 11.02
CA TRP A 125 14.46 22.82 12.17
C TRP A 125 14.52 23.52 13.54
N TRP A 126 14.71 24.86 13.58
CA TRP A 126 14.69 25.68 14.80
C TRP A 126 13.30 26.15 15.25
N ARG A 127 12.23 25.85 14.55
CA ARG A 127 10.87 26.17 15.02
C ARG A 127 10.26 24.99 15.74
N PRO A 128 9.73 25.18 16.97
CA PRO A 128 8.99 24.13 17.66
C PRO A 128 7.85 23.62 16.78
N LEU A 129 7.75 22.30 16.62
CA LEU A 129 6.78 21.60 15.77
C LEU A 129 5.31 21.98 16.03
N GLY A 130 4.96 22.46 17.23
CA GLY A 130 3.58 22.78 17.62
C GLY A 130 3.09 24.19 17.27
N ARG A 131 3.87 25.06 16.61
CA ARG A 131 3.49 26.47 16.39
C ARG A 131 2.71 26.75 15.10
N ASP A 132 2.67 25.83 14.12
CA ASP A 132 1.85 26.02 12.93
C ASP A 132 0.46 25.40 13.14
N PRO A 133 -0.61 26.22 13.17
CA PRO A 133 -1.96 25.72 13.40
C PRO A 133 -2.42 24.73 12.31
N ARG A 134 -1.83 24.80 11.10
CA ARG A 134 -2.14 23.84 10.02
C ARG A 134 -1.59 22.46 10.33
N VAL A 135 -0.40 22.36 10.94
CA VAL A 135 0.18 21.09 11.39
C VAL A 135 -0.70 20.50 12.47
N ALA A 136 -1.05 21.30 13.50
CA ALA A 136 -1.89 20.85 14.60
C ALA A 136 -3.26 20.34 14.11
N ALA A 137 -3.92 21.09 13.21
CA ALA A 137 -5.21 20.71 12.66
C ALA A 137 -5.15 19.41 11.84
N GLN A 138 -4.10 19.21 11.02
CA GLN A 138 -3.94 17.96 10.26
C GLN A 138 -3.61 16.77 11.17
N CYS A 139 -2.81 16.98 12.23
CA CYS A 139 -2.54 15.94 13.21
C CYS A 139 -3.81 15.52 13.96
N ASP A 140 -4.64 16.48 14.40
CA ASP A 140 -5.90 16.17 15.09
C ASP A 140 -6.85 15.34 14.20
N VAL A 141 -6.99 15.71 12.93
CA VAL A 141 -7.79 14.94 11.96
C VAL A 141 -7.29 13.51 11.84
N LEU A 142 -5.97 13.31 11.65
CA LEU A 142 -5.39 11.98 11.48
C LEU A 142 -5.48 11.14 12.78
N LEU A 143 -5.22 11.76 13.94
CA LEU A 143 -5.32 11.06 15.24
C LEU A 143 -6.74 10.54 15.44
N ARG A 144 -7.76 11.34 15.20
CA ARG A 144 -9.18 10.92 15.31
C ARG A 144 -9.56 9.88 14.27
N GLN A 145 -9.16 10.08 13.01
CA GLN A 145 -9.46 9.17 11.91
C GLN A 145 -8.95 7.76 12.20
N PHE A 146 -7.75 7.65 12.79
CA PHE A 146 -7.11 6.38 13.12
C PHE A 146 -7.26 5.98 14.59
N ARG A 147 -8.17 6.63 15.33
CA ARG A 147 -8.47 6.31 16.74
C ARG A 147 -7.21 6.25 17.61
N LEU A 148 -6.31 7.23 17.42
CA LEU A 148 -5.06 7.37 18.15
C LEU A 148 -5.10 8.51 19.18
N ASP A 149 -6.22 9.20 19.30
CA ASP A 149 -6.42 10.36 20.19
C ASP A 149 -6.30 9.97 21.67
N ASP A 150 -6.71 8.76 22.06
CA ASP A 150 -6.59 8.20 23.40
C ASP A 150 -5.15 7.87 23.83
N VAL A 151 -4.24 7.74 22.86
CA VAL A 151 -2.83 7.37 23.08
C VAL A 151 -1.84 8.37 22.49
N MET A 152 -2.30 9.52 22.01
CA MET A 152 -1.51 10.47 21.22
C MET A 152 -0.25 11.00 21.95
N GLU A 153 -0.23 11.02 23.28
CA GLU A 153 0.88 11.47 24.12
C GLU A 153 1.71 10.33 24.72
N ARG A 154 1.34 9.08 24.46
CA ARG A 154 2.09 7.91 24.94
C ARG A 154 3.19 7.55 23.94
N LYS A 155 4.36 7.13 24.43
CA LYS A 155 5.46 6.69 23.56
C LYS A 155 5.04 5.48 22.71
N THR A 156 5.49 5.44 21.46
CA THR A 156 5.14 4.39 20.51
C THR A 156 5.54 2.98 20.99
N ASN A 157 6.66 2.86 21.71
CA ASN A 157 7.14 1.57 22.22
C ASN A 157 6.22 0.91 23.25
N VAL A 158 5.39 1.68 23.96
CA VAL A 158 4.45 1.16 24.97
C VAL A 158 3.02 0.99 24.44
N LEU A 159 2.78 1.29 23.17
CA LEU A 159 1.46 1.14 22.56
C LEU A 159 1.13 -0.33 22.26
N PRO A 160 -0.16 -0.73 22.35
CA PRO A 160 -0.63 -2.00 21.82
C PRO A 160 -0.25 -2.17 20.34
N TYR A 161 -0.13 -3.42 19.89
CA TYR A 161 0.30 -3.72 18.52
C TYR A 161 -0.64 -3.11 17.48
N GLY A 162 -1.96 -3.23 17.65
CA GLY A 162 -2.96 -2.64 16.76
C GLY A 162 -2.84 -1.11 16.67
N LYS A 163 -2.62 -0.41 17.79
CA LYS A 163 -2.41 1.05 17.78
C LYS A 163 -1.13 1.46 17.04
N ARG A 164 -0.07 0.67 17.14
CA ARG A 164 1.16 0.90 16.35
C ARG A 164 0.89 0.70 14.86
N ARG A 165 0.08 -0.29 14.49
CA ARG A 165 -0.29 -0.53 13.09
C ARG A 165 -1.16 0.59 12.52
N LEU A 166 -2.12 1.09 13.30
CA LEU A 166 -2.92 2.26 12.92
C LEU A 166 -2.04 3.51 12.75
N LEU A 167 -1.06 3.73 13.64
CA LEU A 167 -0.10 4.84 13.51
C LEU A 167 0.71 4.75 12.21
N GLU A 168 1.16 3.56 11.84
CA GLU A 168 1.89 3.31 10.59
C GLU A 168 1.08 3.72 9.36
N ILE A 169 -0.21 3.33 9.32
CA ILE A 169 -1.11 3.70 8.25
C ILE A 169 -1.39 5.20 8.26
N ALA A 170 -1.58 5.80 9.44
CA ALA A 170 -1.77 7.25 9.59
C ALA A 170 -0.57 8.05 9.06
N LEU A 171 0.66 7.62 9.36
CA LEU A 171 1.88 8.24 8.84
C LEU A 171 1.99 8.12 7.32
N ALA A 172 1.60 6.97 6.77
CA ALA A 172 1.58 6.77 5.32
C ALA A 172 0.55 7.70 4.64
N ILE A 173 -0.63 7.87 5.22
CA ILE A 173 -1.67 8.80 4.73
C ILE A 173 -1.24 10.26 4.91
N ALA A 174 -0.53 10.59 5.99
CA ALA A 174 0.03 11.94 6.19
C ALA A 174 0.98 12.36 5.05
N CYS A 175 1.61 11.40 4.35
CA CYS A 175 2.41 11.65 3.14
C CYS A 175 1.57 12.03 1.90
N LYS A 176 0.23 12.02 1.97
CA LYS A 176 -0.70 12.30 0.87
C LYS A 176 -0.44 11.44 -0.37
N PRO A 177 -0.50 10.11 -0.25
CA PRO A 177 -0.18 9.21 -1.35
C PRO A 177 -1.23 9.27 -2.47
N SER A 178 -0.79 9.15 -3.72
CA SER A 178 -1.67 8.78 -4.85
C SER A 178 -1.83 7.26 -4.93
N VAL A 179 -0.79 6.50 -4.51
CA VAL A 179 -0.80 5.05 -4.37
C VAL A 179 -0.25 4.67 -3.01
N LEU A 180 -1.04 3.97 -2.22
CA LEU A 180 -0.67 3.37 -0.95
C LEU A 180 -0.52 1.85 -1.11
N LEU A 181 0.67 1.35 -0.80
CA LEU A 181 0.97 -0.08 -0.77
C LEU A 181 0.81 -0.57 0.67
N LEU A 182 -0.17 -1.43 0.91
CA LEU A 182 -0.42 -2.08 2.20
C LEU A 182 0.07 -3.53 2.12
N ASP A 183 1.16 -3.81 2.82
CA ASP A 183 1.79 -5.13 2.82
C ASP A 183 1.43 -5.86 4.13
N GLU A 184 0.52 -6.83 4.02
CA GLU A 184 0.00 -7.63 5.14
C GLU A 184 -0.39 -6.77 6.35
N PRO A 185 -1.34 -5.83 6.20
CA PRO A 185 -1.63 -4.82 7.23
C PRO A 185 -2.12 -5.38 8.56
N VAL A 186 -2.59 -6.63 8.59
CA VAL A 186 -3.06 -7.29 9.82
C VAL A 186 -2.18 -8.45 10.28
N ALA A 187 -1.03 -8.66 9.64
CA ALA A 187 -0.09 -9.70 10.07
C ALA A 187 0.37 -9.45 11.51
N GLY A 188 0.26 -10.48 12.36
CA GLY A 188 0.62 -10.40 13.77
C GLY A 188 -0.35 -9.61 14.66
N VAL A 189 -1.45 -9.07 14.11
CA VAL A 189 -2.49 -8.39 14.88
C VAL A 189 -3.40 -9.42 15.53
N PRO A 190 -3.70 -9.31 16.85
CA PRO A 190 -4.72 -10.13 17.50
C PRO A 190 -6.06 -10.05 16.76
N GLU A 191 -6.78 -11.17 16.67
CA GLU A 191 -8.01 -11.28 15.89
C GLU A 191 -9.05 -10.20 16.27
N GLY A 192 -9.21 -9.92 17.56
CA GLY A 192 -10.13 -8.87 18.05
C GLY A 192 -9.77 -7.44 17.64
N GLU A 193 -8.53 -7.17 17.20
CA GLU A 193 -8.08 -5.84 16.78
C GLU A 193 -8.04 -5.69 15.24
N ARG A 194 -8.15 -6.79 14.47
CA ARG A 194 -8.04 -6.77 13.01
C ARG A 194 -9.15 -5.95 12.36
N GLN A 195 -10.37 -6.07 12.88
CA GLN A 195 -11.52 -5.35 12.33
C GLN A 195 -11.34 -3.83 12.40
N GLU A 196 -10.79 -3.30 13.50
CA GLU A 196 -10.53 -1.87 13.66
C GLU A 196 -9.55 -1.34 12.59
N ILE A 197 -8.52 -2.12 12.26
CA ILE A 197 -7.57 -1.78 11.20
C ILE A 197 -8.25 -1.79 9.84
N PHE A 198 -9.07 -2.81 9.54
CA PHE A 198 -9.81 -2.88 8.28
C PHE A 198 -10.81 -1.76 8.12
N ASP A 199 -11.55 -1.42 9.17
CA ASP A 199 -12.48 -0.28 9.16
C ASP A 199 -11.74 1.02 8.83
N SER A 200 -10.55 1.21 9.43
CA SER A 200 -9.70 2.36 9.17
C SER A 200 -9.19 2.40 7.72
N ILE A 201 -8.80 1.25 7.15
CA ILE A 201 -8.38 1.14 5.74
C ILE A 201 -9.57 1.39 4.79
N ASN A 202 -10.74 0.85 5.08
CA ASN A 202 -11.95 1.05 4.28
C ASN A 202 -12.42 2.51 4.29
N ALA A 203 -12.20 3.23 5.39
CA ALA A 203 -12.53 4.65 5.54
C ALA A 203 -11.54 5.60 4.87
N LEU A 204 -10.47 5.08 4.22
CA LEU A 204 -9.51 5.92 3.51
C LEU A 204 -10.16 6.65 2.32
N PRO A 205 -9.68 7.88 2.01
CA PRO A 205 -10.22 8.69 0.93
C PRO A 205 -10.29 7.93 -0.40
N ALA A 206 -11.36 8.16 -1.17
CA ALA A 206 -11.62 7.41 -2.41
C ALA A 206 -10.62 7.75 -3.53
N ASP A 207 -9.94 8.88 -3.45
CA ASP A 207 -8.90 9.33 -4.38
C ASP A 207 -7.54 8.67 -4.14
N VAL A 208 -7.32 8.07 -2.96
CA VAL A 208 -6.13 7.26 -2.67
C VAL A 208 -6.31 5.88 -3.27
N SER A 209 -5.46 5.51 -4.22
CA SER A 209 -5.43 4.16 -4.78
C SER A 209 -4.68 3.22 -3.83
N ILE A 210 -5.25 2.07 -3.53
CA ILE A 210 -4.65 1.11 -2.60
C ILE A 210 -4.31 -0.17 -3.34
N LEU A 211 -3.05 -0.61 -3.22
CA LEU A 211 -2.61 -1.94 -3.57
C LEU A 211 -2.37 -2.72 -2.28
N LEU A 212 -3.28 -3.62 -1.97
CA LEU A 212 -3.26 -4.48 -0.80
C LEU A 212 -2.58 -5.80 -1.13
N ILE A 213 -1.60 -6.19 -0.35
CA ILE A 213 -1.00 -7.52 -0.40
C ILE A 213 -1.47 -8.28 0.81
N GLU A 214 -2.20 -9.35 0.59
CA GLU A 214 -2.73 -10.21 1.64
C GLU A 214 -2.81 -11.66 1.18
N HIS A 215 -2.83 -12.55 2.14
CA HIS A 215 -3.03 -13.99 1.94
C HIS A 215 -4.35 -14.48 2.57
N ASP A 216 -4.98 -13.67 3.41
CA ASP A 216 -6.31 -13.93 3.97
C ASP A 216 -7.38 -13.55 2.93
N MET A 217 -8.01 -14.57 2.34
CA MET A 217 -8.95 -14.37 1.25
C MET A 217 -10.23 -13.67 1.69
N ASP A 218 -10.68 -13.87 2.92
CA ASP A 218 -11.88 -13.21 3.45
C ASP A 218 -11.65 -11.70 3.53
N LEU A 219 -10.45 -11.30 3.94
CA LEU A 219 -10.06 -9.90 3.99
C LEU A 219 -9.95 -9.30 2.58
N VAL A 220 -9.33 -10.02 1.66
CA VAL A 220 -9.19 -9.60 0.26
C VAL A 220 -10.57 -9.40 -0.36
N PHE A 221 -11.50 -10.36 -0.19
CA PHE A 221 -12.82 -10.30 -0.80
C PHE A 221 -13.71 -9.20 -0.21
N ASN A 222 -13.53 -8.86 1.07
CA ASN A 222 -14.27 -7.77 1.70
C ASN A 222 -13.72 -6.38 1.34
N PHE A 223 -12.44 -6.28 0.95
CA PHE A 223 -11.79 -5.02 0.66
C PHE A 223 -11.70 -4.71 -0.83
N ALA A 224 -11.23 -5.68 -1.64
CA ALA A 224 -10.84 -5.44 -3.03
C ALA A 224 -12.04 -5.31 -3.96
N ARG A 225 -11.87 -4.52 -5.02
CA ARG A 225 -12.76 -4.49 -6.20
C ARG A 225 -12.12 -5.18 -7.40
N SER A 226 -10.79 -5.23 -7.43
CA SER A 226 -10.01 -5.94 -8.43
C SER A 226 -8.89 -6.72 -7.77
N VAL A 227 -8.51 -7.85 -8.34
CA VAL A 227 -7.52 -8.77 -7.82
C VAL A 227 -6.59 -9.20 -8.93
N SER A 228 -5.28 -9.15 -8.68
CA SER A 228 -4.25 -9.80 -9.50
C SER A 228 -3.65 -10.97 -8.73
N VAL A 229 -3.59 -12.12 -9.35
CA VAL A 229 -2.99 -13.35 -8.79
C VAL A 229 -1.61 -13.51 -9.37
N LEU A 230 -0.59 -13.53 -8.52
CA LEU A 230 0.81 -13.77 -8.91
C LEU A 230 1.17 -15.23 -8.62
N VAL A 231 1.77 -15.92 -9.61
CA VAL A 231 2.28 -17.29 -9.47
C VAL A 231 3.61 -17.38 -10.19
N ASN A 232 4.63 -17.91 -9.53
CA ASN A 232 5.97 -18.09 -10.11
C ASN A 232 6.53 -16.82 -10.77
N GLY A 233 6.28 -15.67 -10.15
CA GLY A 233 6.76 -14.36 -10.63
C GLY A 233 5.96 -13.74 -11.76
N ALA A 234 4.90 -14.37 -12.25
CA ALA A 234 4.07 -13.86 -13.35
C ALA A 234 2.62 -13.61 -12.91
N VAL A 235 1.92 -12.68 -13.56
CA VAL A 235 0.47 -12.51 -13.39
C VAL A 235 -0.23 -13.71 -14.01
N PHE A 236 -0.86 -14.50 -13.17
CA PHE A 236 -1.55 -15.75 -13.54
C PHE A 236 -3.02 -15.49 -13.90
N ALA A 237 -3.69 -14.63 -13.17
CA ALA A 237 -5.07 -14.22 -13.40
C ALA A 237 -5.29 -12.80 -12.89
N GLU A 238 -6.21 -12.07 -13.52
CA GLU A 238 -6.62 -10.74 -13.11
C GLU A 238 -8.12 -10.56 -13.39
N GLY A 239 -8.83 -9.92 -12.45
CA GLY A 239 -10.27 -9.70 -12.59
C GLY A 239 -10.90 -9.09 -11.36
N ASP A 240 -12.22 -9.04 -11.32
CA ASP A 240 -12.97 -8.71 -10.12
C ASP A 240 -12.95 -9.88 -9.11
N VAL A 241 -13.36 -9.58 -7.89
CA VAL A 241 -13.39 -10.56 -6.78
C VAL A 241 -14.19 -11.80 -7.14
N ALA A 242 -15.37 -11.63 -7.79
CA ALA A 242 -16.25 -12.76 -8.11
C ALA A 242 -15.61 -13.68 -9.16
N SER A 243 -14.99 -13.11 -10.20
CA SER A 243 -14.29 -13.86 -11.24
C SER A 243 -13.12 -14.66 -10.67
N ILE A 244 -12.30 -14.01 -9.82
CA ILE A 244 -11.10 -14.65 -9.24
C ILE A 244 -11.48 -15.73 -8.22
N SER A 245 -12.47 -15.49 -7.35
CA SER A 245 -12.91 -16.46 -6.33
C SER A 245 -13.53 -17.71 -6.95
N ASN A 246 -14.11 -17.60 -8.14
CA ASN A 246 -14.73 -18.73 -8.85
C ASN A 246 -13.81 -19.39 -9.89
N ASP A 247 -12.62 -18.86 -10.16
CA ASP A 247 -11.68 -19.47 -11.10
C ASP A 247 -11.11 -20.77 -10.52
N PRO A 248 -11.41 -21.94 -11.13
CA PRO A 248 -10.91 -23.22 -10.64
C PRO A 248 -9.38 -23.35 -10.70
N ARG A 249 -8.72 -22.62 -11.59
CA ARG A 249 -7.27 -22.58 -11.71
C ARG A 249 -6.65 -21.83 -10.51
N VAL A 250 -7.26 -20.73 -10.08
CA VAL A 250 -6.84 -19.98 -8.89
C VAL A 250 -7.03 -20.83 -7.65
N ARG A 251 -8.18 -21.48 -7.50
CA ARG A 251 -8.44 -22.42 -6.38
C ARG A 251 -7.41 -23.56 -6.34
N ALA A 252 -7.02 -24.12 -7.48
CA ALA A 252 -6.04 -25.20 -7.55
C ALA A 252 -4.65 -24.77 -7.05
N VAL A 253 -4.24 -23.52 -7.32
CA VAL A 253 -2.97 -22.95 -6.82
C VAL A 253 -2.94 -22.93 -5.30
N TYR A 254 -4.02 -22.47 -4.65
CA TYR A 254 -4.10 -22.39 -3.19
C TYR A 254 -4.32 -23.76 -2.53
N LEU A 255 -5.07 -24.67 -3.16
CA LEU A 255 -5.26 -26.05 -2.67
C LEU A 255 -3.99 -26.90 -2.80
N GLY A 256 -3.12 -26.60 -3.76
CA GLY A 256 -1.80 -27.23 -3.91
C GLY A 256 -0.89 -26.95 -2.72
N GLU A 257 -0.88 -25.73 -2.20
CA GLU A 257 -0.10 -25.37 -1.00
C GLU A 257 -0.55 -26.09 0.27
N LEU A 258 -1.86 -26.33 0.44
CA LEU A 258 -2.39 -27.07 1.59
C LEU A 258 -1.90 -28.52 1.63
N LYS A 259 -1.54 -29.10 0.47
CA LYS A 259 -0.99 -30.47 0.40
C LYS A 259 0.53 -30.51 0.66
N GLU A 260 1.27 -29.47 0.31
CA GLU A 260 2.72 -29.39 0.58
C GLU A 260 3.01 -29.01 2.03
N GLY A 261 2.18 -28.20 2.67
CA GLY A 261 2.31 -27.81 4.08
C GLY A 261 1.92 -28.89 5.11
N ALA A 262 1.29 -30.00 4.67
CA ALA A 262 0.86 -31.11 5.54
C ALA A 262 1.94 -32.22 5.69
N HIS A 263 3.10 -32.05 5.08
CA HIS A 263 4.21 -33.03 5.10
C HIS A 263 5.54 -32.46 5.61
N GLY A 264 5.49 -31.34 6.38
CA GLY A 264 6.65 -30.72 7.02
C GLY A 264 6.64 -30.84 8.53
#